data_3925cae6845b9a80a30e4c847f84571c
#
_entry.id   3925cae6845b9a80a30e4c847f84571c
#
_cell.length_a   1.000
_cell.length_b   1.000
_cell.length_c   1.000
_cell.angle_alpha   90.00
_cell.angle_beta   90.00
_cell.angle_gamma   90.00
#
_symmetry.space_group_name_H-M   'P 1'
#
loop_
_entity.id
_entity.type
_entity.pdbx_description
1 polymer ?
#
loop_
_entity_poly.entity_id
_entity_poly.type
_entity_poly.pdbx_seq_one_letter_code
_entity_poly.pdbx_strand_id
1 'polypeptide(L)'
;MKHSTPSICLYFQVHQPYRLRDLRYSDIGQPDMQYFDEEKNRNIFQKVAEKCYLPTNALMQELVERYPHFSIAYSLSGVFLEQCEEYGPEVLESFQKLARTGKVEFLAETYYHSLSSLKSIEEFAQQVTAHVRRIHELFGQQPRIFRNTELIYSNELAHIARLMGFHGILAEGADHLLKNLNPNDPFVPPAFTLPLSVRNKIRKERPYPKAARSIDVLLKNYRLSDDVAFRFSDKKWIGYPLHADTFTDWLMQSGGRSVNLFMDYETFGEHQWADTGIFNFLRALPELWQERGIRAVTPSHAIREARGWKKQTYDAHTHVSWADTERDLSAWQENLIQKSALDELFKLEGAVRTANDPELMRRWRMLQTSDHFYYMCTKYWSDGDVHKYFSPYDSPYEAFRRFSHALCDLRQRIPQS
;
A
#
# COMPACT_ATOMS: atom_id res chain seq x y z
N MET A 1 -13.71 30.95 -15.40
CA MET A 1 -14.36 29.65 -15.16
C MET A 1 -14.58 29.58 -13.65
N LYS A 2 -15.81 29.28 -13.16
CA LYS A 2 -16.00 29.03 -11.73
C LYS A 2 -15.15 27.79 -11.37
N HIS A 3 -14.12 27.97 -10.54
CA HIS A 3 -13.38 26.85 -10.00
C HIS A 3 -14.38 26.02 -9.17
N SER A 4 -14.71 24.81 -9.64
CA SER A 4 -15.49 23.89 -8.82
C SER A 4 -14.60 23.46 -7.64
N THR A 5 -15.17 23.46 -6.44
CA THR A 5 -14.50 22.93 -5.25
C THR A 5 -14.01 21.51 -5.53
N PRO A 6 -12.72 21.18 -5.31
CA PRO A 6 -12.22 19.83 -5.53
C PRO A 6 -12.88 18.84 -4.56
N SER A 7 -13.07 17.61 -4.97
CA SER A 7 -13.34 16.51 -4.03
C SER A 7 -12.04 16.06 -3.37
N ILE A 8 -12.16 15.48 -2.17
CA ILE A 8 -11.00 14.89 -1.46
C ILE A 8 -11.12 13.38 -1.54
N CYS A 9 -10.05 12.70 -1.91
CA CYS A 9 -9.97 11.25 -1.90
C CYS A 9 -9.00 10.83 -0.79
N LEU A 10 -9.55 10.35 0.33
CA LEU A 10 -8.78 9.80 1.44
C LEU A 10 -8.58 8.31 1.22
N TYR A 11 -7.33 7.90 1.13
CA TYR A 11 -6.95 6.49 1.05
C TYR A 11 -5.86 6.17 2.08
N PHE A 12 -6.03 5.04 2.74
CA PHE A 12 -5.13 4.54 3.76
C PHE A 12 -4.62 3.14 3.40
N GLN A 13 -3.29 2.98 3.44
CA GLN A 13 -2.65 1.68 3.45
C GLN A 13 -2.65 1.14 4.87
N VAL A 14 -3.02 -0.13 5.04
CA VAL A 14 -2.92 -0.84 6.31
C VAL A 14 -2.10 -2.10 6.09
N HIS A 15 -0.93 -2.15 6.70
CA HIS A 15 -0.03 -3.27 6.54
C HIS A 15 0.77 -3.52 7.80
N GLN A 16 0.93 -4.80 8.16
CA GLN A 16 1.89 -5.27 9.16
C GLN A 16 2.64 -6.46 8.57
N PRO A 17 3.97 -6.37 8.42
CA PRO A 17 4.77 -7.49 7.96
C PRO A 17 4.92 -8.53 9.06
N TYR A 18 5.13 -9.79 8.65
CA TYR A 18 5.68 -10.80 9.54
C TYR A 18 7.20 -10.63 9.62
N ARG A 19 7.73 -10.37 10.82
CA ARG A 19 9.15 -10.16 11.05
C ARG A 19 9.84 -11.49 11.26
N LEU A 20 11.03 -11.65 10.65
CA LEU A 20 11.85 -12.84 10.78
C LEU A 20 12.45 -12.94 12.19
N ARG A 21 12.41 -14.13 12.76
CA ARG A 21 13.10 -14.42 14.03
C ARG A 21 14.61 -14.40 13.84
N ASP A 22 15.36 -14.49 14.93
CA ASP A 22 16.81 -14.67 14.90
C ASP A 22 17.16 -16.11 14.49
N LEU A 23 17.25 -16.33 13.18
CA LEU A 23 17.60 -17.61 12.60
C LEU A 23 19.10 -17.81 12.63
N ARG A 24 19.53 -18.98 13.13
CA ARG A 24 20.95 -19.40 13.13
C ARG A 24 21.19 -20.40 12.01
N TYR A 25 22.45 -20.53 11.61
CA TYR A 25 22.86 -21.52 10.61
C TYR A 25 22.50 -22.97 11.02
N SER A 26 22.55 -23.28 12.32
CA SER A 26 22.16 -24.57 12.89
C SER A 26 20.67 -24.90 12.78
N ASP A 27 19.83 -23.89 12.55
CA ASP A 27 18.37 -24.07 12.45
C ASP A 27 17.97 -24.56 11.05
N ILE A 28 18.83 -24.33 10.04
CA ILE A 28 18.57 -24.69 8.64
C ILE A 28 18.42 -26.22 8.51
N GLY A 29 17.31 -26.62 7.88
CA GLY A 29 16.98 -28.03 7.66
C GLY A 29 16.30 -28.72 8.85
N GLN A 30 16.08 -28.02 9.97
CA GLN A 30 15.34 -28.61 11.09
C GLN A 30 13.86 -28.78 10.71
N PRO A 31 13.22 -29.91 11.08
CA PRO A 31 11.84 -30.22 10.65
C PRO A 31 10.80 -29.16 11.03
N ASP A 32 10.94 -28.58 12.22
CA ASP A 32 10.01 -27.63 12.86
C ASP A 32 10.45 -26.17 12.71
N MET A 33 11.38 -25.87 11.79
CA MET A 33 11.89 -24.52 11.60
C MET A 33 10.78 -23.54 11.23
N GLN A 34 10.57 -22.55 12.10
CA GLN A 34 9.71 -21.41 11.86
C GLN A 34 10.54 -20.19 11.45
N TYR A 35 10.10 -19.47 10.40
CA TYR A 35 10.84 -18.30 9.90
C TYR A 35 10.51 -17.03 10.67
N PHE A 36 9.29 -16.93 11.18
CA PHE A 36 8.76 -15.68 11.73
C PHE A 36 8.72 -15.71 13.26
N ASP A 37 8.93 -14.54 13.84
CA ASP A 37 8.92 -14.31 15.29
C ASP A 37 7.48 -14.05 15.74
N GLU A 38 6.77 -15.11 16.10
CA GLU A 38 5.36 -15.06 16.41
C GLU A 38 5.07 -14.15 17.61
N GLU A 39 5.87 -14.25 18.68
CA GLU A 39 5.70 -13.42 19.88
C GLU A 39 5.90 -11.93 19.56
N LYS A 40 6.98 -11.61 18.86
CA LYS A 40 7.27 -10.23 18.44
C LYS A 40 6.19 -9.67 17.52
N ASN A 41 5.71 -10.46 16.55
CA ASN A 41 4.65 -10.05 15.65
C ASN A 41 3.35 -9.79 16.38
N ARG A 42 2.94 -10.68 17.30
CA ARG A 42 1.77 -10.51 18.18
C ARG A 42 1.88 -9.24 19.00
N ASN A 43 2.99 -9.04 19.71
CA ASN A 43 3.19 -7.88 20.57
C ASN A 43 3.16 -6.55 19.80
N ILE A 44 3.78 -6.51 18.62
CA ILE A 44 3.74 -5.31 17.77
C ILE A 44 2.32 -5.07 17.24
N PHE A 45 1.65 -6.12 16.75
CA PHE A 45 0.28 -6.01 16.25
C PHE A 45 -0.67 -5.46 17.34
N GLN A 46 -0.64 -6.03 18.54
CA GLN A 46 -1.49 -5.60 19.66
C GLN A 46 -1.20 -4.15 20.07
N LYS A 47 0.08 -3.77 20.17
CA LYS A 47 0.47 -2.37 20.44
C LYS A 47 -0.11 -1.41 19.41
N VAL A 48 -0.01 -1.73 18.12
CA VAL A 48 -0.52 -0.86 17.05
C VAL A 48 -2.06 -0.90 17.01
N ALA A 49 -2.67 -2.05 17.31
CA ALA A 49 -4.13 -2.16 17.41
C ALA A 49 -4.71 -1.21 18.47
N GLU A 50 -4.09 -1.15 19.65
CA GLU A 50 -4.51 -0.27 20.76
C GLU A 50 -4.28 1.22 20.44
N LYS A 51 -3.16 1.56 19.81
CA LYS A 51 -2.79 2.95 19.55
C LYS A 51 -3.42 3.54 18.30
N CYS A 52 -3.57 2.73 17.25
CA CYS A 52 -3.99 3.16 15.93
C CYS A 52 -5.32 2.52 15.50
N TYR A 53 -5.36 1.20 15.24
CA TYR A 53 -6.47 0.61 14.48
C TYR A 53 -7.81 0.77 15.18
N LEU A 54 -7.93 0.40 16.45
CA LEU A 54 -9.19 0.45 17.18
C LEU A 54 -9.68 1.89 17.41
N PRO A 55 -8.87 2.83 17.93
CA PRO A 55 -9.35 4.20 18.16
C PRO A 55 -9.60 4.94 16.83
N THR A 56 -8.80 4.70 15.80
CA THR A 56 -9.01 5.37 14.50
C THR A 56 -10.24 4.81 13.79
N ASN A 57 -10.47 3.48 13.82
CA ASN A 57 -11.68 2.88 13.25
C ASN A 57 -12.94 3.35 13.96
N ALA A 58 -12.91 3.50 15.29
CA ALA A 58 -14.03 4.06 16.05
C ALA A 58 -14.33 5.51 15.62
N LEU A 59 -13.29 6.33 15.48
CA LEU A 59 -13.43 7.70 14.99
C LEU A 59 -13.94 7.73 13.55
N MET A 60 -13.36 6.93 12.64
CA MET A 60 -13.79 6.89 11.25
C MET A 60 -15.26 6.44 11.12
N GLN A 61 -15.70 5.48 11.94
CA GLN A 61 -17.09 5.04 11.97
C GLN A 61 -18.02 6.20 12.38
N GLU A 62 -17.70 6.91 13.46
CA GLU A 62 -18.42 8.12 13.87
C GLU A 62 -18.54 9.13 12.73
N LEU A 63 -17.41 9.41 12.03
CA LEU A 63 -17.35 10.42 10.98
C LEU A 63 -18.15 10.03 9.72
N VAL A 64 -18.05 8.78 9.26
CA VAL A 64 -18.80 8.34 8.06
C VAL A 64 -20.28 8.20 8.32
N GLU A 65 -20.70 7.92 9.56
CA GLU A 65 -22.11 7.87 9.96
C GLU A 65 -22.70 9.28 10.13
N ARG A 66 -21.93 10.20 10.74
CA ARG A 66 -22.37 11.57 11.03
C ARG A 66 -22.42 12.46 9.79
N TYR A 67 -21.46 12.30 8.86
CA TYR A 67 -21.31 13.19 7.71
C TYR A 67 -21.60 12.48 6.38
N PRO A 68 -22.77 12.71 5.75
CA PRO A 68 -23.18 12.02 4.51
C PRO A 68 -22.22 12.21 3.32
N HIS A 69 -21.48 13.32 3.30
CA HIS A 69 -20.50 13.67 2.27
C HIS A 69 -19.10 13.11 2.54
N PHE A 70 -18.90 12.38 3.63
CA PHE A 70 -17.61 11.82 4.04
C PHE A 70 -17.54 10.34 3.72
N SER A 71 -16.59 9.96 2.88
CA SER A 71 -16.29 8.59 2.48
C SER A 71 -14.78 8.40 2.41
N ILE A 72 -14.31 7.19 2.66
CA ILE A 72 -12.87 6.86 2.75
C ILE A 72 -12.56 5.56 2.01
N ALA A 73 -11.29 5.29 1.80
CA ALA A 73 -10.85 4.05 1.18
C ALA A 73 -9.63 3.43 1.91
N TYR A 74 -9.56 2.11 1.88
CA TYR A 74 -8.44 1.34 2.43
C TYR A 74 -7.92 0.32 1.43
N SER A 75 -6.64 -0.03 1.53
CA SER A 75 -6.18 -1.37 1.19
C SER A 75 -5.62 -2.04 2.44
N LEU A 76 -6.03 -3.28 2.67
CA LEU A 76 -5.63 -4.10 3.81
C LEU A 76 -4.86 -5.28 3.25
N SER A 77 -3.55 -5.35 3.47
CA SER A 77 -2.77 -6.47 2.93
C SER A 77 -3.26 -7.82 3.46
N GLY A 78 -3.12 -8.89 2.66
CA GLY A 78 -3.56 -10.22 3.08
C GLY A 78 -2.87 -10.69 4.36
N VAL A 79 -1.58 -10.41 4.51
CA VAL A 79 -0.82 -10.74 5.73
C VAL A 79 -1.26 -9.93 6.94
N PHE A 80 -1.74 -8.71 6.77
CA PHE A 80 -2.38 -7.95 7.85
C PHE A 80 -3.70 -8.60 8.26
N LEU A 81 -4.52 -9.00 7.29
CA LEU A 81 -5.80 -9.67 7.57
C LEU A 81 -5.60 -11.01 8.29
N GLU A 82 -4.56 -11.78 7.93
CA GLU A 82 -4.18 -13.00 8.67
C GLU A 82 -3.80 -12.68 10.13
N GLN A 83 -3.01 -11.64 10.35
CA GLN A 83 -2.65 -11.21 11.71
C GLN A 83 -3.85 -10.68 12.49
N CYS A 84 -4.83 -10.03 11.85
CA CYS A 84 -6.09 -9.69 12.51
C CYS A 84 -6.83 -10.93 13.02
N GLU A 85 -6.93 -11.97 12.19
CA GLU A 85 -7.61 -13.22 12.59
C GLU A 85 -6.89 -13.94 13.72
N GLU A 86 -5.56 -13.87 13.74
CA GLU A 86 -4.73 -14.59 14.71
C GLU A 86 -4.53 -13.82 16.03
N TYR A 87 -4.29 -12.49 15.95
CA TYR A 87 -3.82 -11.70 17.10
C TYR A 87 -4.83 -10.66 17.61
N GLY A 88 -5.84 -10.29 16.80
CA GLY A 88 -6.79 -9.23 17.13
C GLY A 88 -8.05 -9.26 16.27
N PRO A 89 -8.92 -10.28 16.45
CA PRO A 89 -10.17 -10.40 15.69
C PRO A 89 -11.09 -9.18 15.84
N GLU A 90 -10.99 -8.44 16.95
CA GLU A 90 -11.72 -7.19 17.18
C GLU A 90 -11.30 -6.07 16.18
N VAL A 91 -10.05 -6.08 15.73
CA VAL A 91 -9.58 -5.15 14.68
C VAL A 91 -10.27 -5.47 13.35
N LEU A 92 -10.32 -6.76 12.97
CA LEU A 92 -11.05 -7.19 11.77
C LEU A 92 -12.54 -6.82 11.86
N GLU A 93 -13.18 -7.07 12.98
CA GLU A 93 -14.59 -6.73 13.22
C GLU A 93 -14.82 -5.23 13.06
N SER A 94 -13.90 -4.38 13.52
CA SER A 94 -14.01 -2.93 13.40
C SER A 94 -13.97 -2.47 11.94
N PHE A 95 -13.11 -3.05 11.09
CA PHE A 95 -13.12 -2.81 9.63
C PHE A 95 -14.39 -3.35 8.96
N GLN A 96 -14.93 -4.48 9.42
CA GLN A 96 -16.20 -4.99 8.90
C GLN A 96 -17.39 -4.08 9.28
N LYS A 97 -17.37 -3.43 10.46
CA LYS A 97 -18.35 -2.41 10.83
C LYS A 97 -18.28 -1.23 9.89
N LEU A 98 -17.08 -0.74 9.60
CA LEU A 98 -16.85 0.31 8.60
C LEU A 98 -17.36 -0.07 7.20
N ALA A 99 -17.10 -1.30 6.74
CA ALA A 99 -17.60 -1.80 5.45
C ALA A 99 -19.14 -1.72 5.35
N ARG A 100 -19.84 -2.08 6.43
CA ARG A 100 -21.31 -2.10 6.48
C ARG A 100 -21.96 -0.71 6.38
N THR A 101 -21.22 0.36 6.61
CA THR A 101 -21.72 1.74 6.45
C THR A 101 -22.00 2.11 4.98
N GLY A 102 -21.41 1.37 4.03
CA GLY A 102 -21.49 1.69 2.59
C GLY A 102 -20.71 2.95 2.18
N LYS A 103 -19.92 3.54 3.10
CA LYS A 103 -19.10 4.74 2.89
C LYS A 103 -17.62 4.43 2.72
N VAL A 104 -17.24 3.17 2.80
CA VAL A 104 -15.85 2.71 2.73
C VAL A 104 -15.65 1.85 1.50
N GLU A 105 -14.58 2.14 0.73
CA GLU A 105 -14.16 1.32 -0.41
C GLU A 105 -12.86 0.59 -0.07
N PHE A 106 -12.83 -0.73 -0.26
CA PHE A 106 -11.61 -1.51 -0.16
C PHE A 106 -10.99 -1.69 -1.56
N LEU A 107 -9.68 -1.43 -1.64
CA LEU A 107 -8.90 -1.54 -2.86
C LEU A 107 -8.22 -2.91 -2.95
N ALA A 108 -7.86 -3.32 -4.16
CA ALA A 108 -7.01 -4.49 -4.38
C ALA A 108 -5.54 -4.13 -4.29
N GLU A 109 -4.75 -5.05 -3.73
CA GLU A 109 -3.29 -5.03 -3.74
C GLU A 109 -2.71 -6.44 -3.90
N THR A 110 -1.39 -6.64 -3.79
CA THR A 110 -0.79 -7.97 -3.69
C THR A 110 -1.03 -8.54 -2.29
N TYR A 111 -1.42 -9.81 -2.21
CA TYR A 111 -1.80 -10.45 -0.93
C TYR A 111 -0.72 -10.35 0.15
N TYR A 112 0.53 -10.60 -0.24
CA TYR A 112 1.68 -10.60 0.67
C TYR A 112 2.42 -9.25 0.73
N HIS A 113 1.81 -8.16 0.24
CA HIS A 113 2.47 -6.86 0.14
C HIS A 113 3.84 -6.99 -0.53
N SER A 114 3.88 -7.67 -1.66
CA SER A 114 5.09 -8.19 -2.28
C SER A 114 5.61 -7.34 -3.44
N LEU A 115 6.91 -7.51 -3.74
CA LEU A 115 7.53 -6.94 -4.93
C LEU A 115 7.38 -7.83 -6.17
N SER A 116 6.42 -8.77 -6.18
CA SER A 116 6.20 -9.71 -7.28
C SER A 116 5.97 -9.06 -8.64
N SER A 117 5.36 -7.86 -8.67
CA SER A 117 5.17 -7.08 -9.91
C SER A 117 6.47 -6.79 -10.66
N LEU A 118 7.61 -6.80 -9.97
CA LEU A 118 8.95 -6.52 -10.53
C LEU A 118 9.66 -7.78 -11.04
N LYS A 119 9.19 -8.97 -10.68
CA LYS A 119 9.92 -10.24 -10.91
C LYS A 119 9.09 -11.30 -11.62
N SER A 120 7.83 -11.47 -11.26
CA SER A 120 6.96 -12.52 -11.83
C SER A 120 5.54 -12.02 -12.02
N ILE A 121 5.16 -11.80 -13.26
CA ILE A 121 3.80 -11.38 -13.61
C ILE A 121 2.75 -12.45 -13.26
N GLU A 122 3.12 -13.71 -13.30
CA GLU A 122 2.23 -14.81 -12.92
C GLU A 122 1.96 -14.81 -11.42
N GLU A 123 3.01 -14.75 -10.60
CA GLU A 123 2.89 -14.67 -9.15
C GLU A 123 2.15 -13.40 -8.72
N PHE A 124 2.49 -12.26 -9.32
CA PHE A 124 1.78 -11.01 -9.12
C PHE A 124 0.26 -11.16 -9.34
N ALA A 125 -0.13 -11.73 -10.49
CA ALA A 125 -1.54 -11.89 -10.81
C ALA A 125 -2.26 -12.86 -9.86
N GLN A 126 -1.60 -13.94 -9.42
CA GLN A 126 -2.13 -14.88 -8.44
C GLN A 126 -2.35 -14.22 -7.09
N GLN A 127 -1.39 -13.44 -6.60
CA GLN A 127 -1.52 -12.72 -5.33
C GLN A 127 -2.65 -11.69 -5.36
N VAL A 128 -2.74 -10.89 -6.43
CA VAL A 128 -3.84 -9.92 -6.58
C VAL A 128 -5.20 -10.62 -6.63
N THR A 129 -5.28 -11.76 -7.31
CA THR A 129 -6.52 -12.55 -7.39
C THR A 129 -6.90 -13.14 -6.02
N ALA A 130 -5.93 -13.65 -5.28
CA ALA A 130 -6.15 -14.14 -3.92
C ALA A 130 -6.63 -13.00 -2.99
N HIS A 131 -6.03 -11.82 -3.10
CA HIS A 131 -6.42 -10.65 -2.34
C HIS A 131 -7.85 -10.18 -2.65
N VAL A 132 -8.22 -10.08 -3.92
CA VAL A 132 -9.60 -9.72 -4.34
C VAL A 132 -10.61 -10.69 -3.76
N ARG A 133 -10.32 -12.00 -3.78
CA ARG A 133 -11.18 -13.02 -3.18
C ARG A 133 -11.30 -12.80 -1.68
N ARG A 134 -10.18 -12.56 -1.00
CA ARG A 134 -10.17 -12.35 0.45
C ARG A 134 -10.99 -11.14 0.88
N ILE A 135 -10.85 -10.02 0.18
CA ILE A 135 -11.67 -8.82 0.42
C ILE A 135 -13.16 -9.12 0.21
N HIS A 136 -13.49 -9.89 -0.82
CA HIS A 136 -14.89 -10.28 -1.04
C HIS A 136 -15.45 -11.16 0.09
N GLU A 137 -14.67 -12.14 0.53
CA GLU A 137 -15.04 -13.04 1.64
C GLU A 137 -15.29 -12.28 2.95
N LEU A 138 -14.42 -11.36 3.30
CA LEU A 138 -14.47 -10.66 4.60
C LEU A 138 -15.41 -9.45 4.62
N PHE A 139 -15.57 -8.75 3.50
CA PHE A 139 -16.26 -7.45 3.44
C PHE A 139 -17.40 -7.40 2.41
N GLY A 140 -17.63 -8.45 1.63
CA GLY A 140 -18.65 -8.51 0.58
C GLY A 140 -18.38 -7.60 -0.63
N GLN A 141 -17.24 -6.93 -0.68
CA GLN A 141 -16.88 -5.98 -1.75
C GLN A 141 -16.05 -6.65 -2.85
N GLN A 142 -16.20 -6.15 -4.07
CA GLN A 142 -15.35 -6.52 -5.20
C GLN A 142 -14.49 -5.33 -5.61
N PRO A 143 -13.22 -5.24 -5.19
CA PRO A 143 -12.33 -4.12 -5.49
C PRO A 143 -12.25 -3.83 -6.98
N ARG A 144 -12.41 -2.58 -7.38
CA ARG A 144 -12.29 -2.14 -8.78
C ARG A 144 -11.15 -1.17 -9.01
N ILE A 145 -10.53 -0.73 -7.95
CA ILE A 145 -9.34 0.11 -7.94
C ILE A 145 -8.18 -0.72 -7.42
N PHE A 146 -7.03 -0.56 -8.04
CA PHE A 146 -5.81 -1.27 -7.70
C PHE A 146 -4.78 -0.32 -7.10
N ARG A 147 -4.15 -0.75 -6.03
CA ARG A 147 -2.96 -0.13 -5.45
C ARG A 147 -1.84 -1.15 -5.44
N ASN A 148 -0.78 -0.90 -6.16
CA ASN A 148 0.38 -1.78 -6.07
C ASN A 148 1.19 -1.49 -4.81
N THR A 149 1.86 -2.53 -4.30
CA THR A 149 2.80 -2.44 -3.17
C THR A 149 3.67 -1.19 -3.31
N GLU A 150 3.78 -0.39 -2.23
CA GLU A 150 4.60 0.83 -2.15
C GLU A 150 4.26 1.92 -3.18
N LEU A 151 3.02 1.94 -3.69
CA LEU A 151 2.60 2.76 -4.82
C LEU A 151 3.51 2.61 -6.06
N ILE A 152 4.20 1.47 -6.17
CA ILE A 152 5.03 1.20 -7.35
C ILE A 152 4.15 1.21 -8.60
N TYR A 153 4.50 2.07 -9.54
CA TYR A 153 3.76 2.31 -10.76
C TYR A 153 4.69 2.38 -11.97
N SER A 154 4.20 1.91 -13.11
CA SER A 154 4.74 2.13 -14.45
C SER A 154 3.61 2.07 -15.48
N ASN A 155 3.86 2.55 -16.70
CA ASN A 155 2.90 2.42 -17.81
C ASN A 155 2.48 0.96 -18.02
N GLU A 156 3.43 0.03 -18.01
CA GLU A 156 3.17 -1.39 -18.16
C GLU A 156 2.24 -1.92 -17.07
N LEU A 157 2.53 -1.59 -15.81
CA LEU A 157 1.74 -2.04 -14.67
C LEU A 157 0.29 -1.52 -14.72
N ALA A 158 0.08 -0.28 -15.17
CA ALA A 158 -1.26 0.24 -15.37
C ALA A 158 -2.05 -0.58 -16.40
N HIS A 159 -1.42 -0.98 -17.50
CA HIS A 159 -2.06 -1.82 -18.51
C HIS A 159 -2.28 -3.26 -18.07
N ILE A 160 -1.40 -3.80 -17.20
CA ILE A 160 -1.61 -5.09 -16.53
C ILE A 160 -2.85 -5.00 -15.64
N ALA A 161 -2.95 -3.99 -14.76
CA ALA A 161 -4.11 -3.78 -13.90
C ALA A 161 -5.42 -3.64 -14.71
N ARG A 162 -5.40 -2.88 -15.83
CA ARG A 162 -6.53 -2.80 -16.77
C ARG A 162 -6.92 -4.17 -17.33
N LEU A 163 -5.94 -4.98 -17.74
CA LEU A 163 -6.18 -6.32 -18.27
C LEU A 163 -6.75 -7.27 -17.22
N MET A 164 -6.39 -7.07 -15.95
CA MET A 164 -6.96 -7.78 -14.80
C MET A 164 -8.41 -7.37 -14.49
N GLY A 165 -8.89 -6.23 -15.00
CA GLY A 165 -10.27 -5.77 -14.88
C GLY A 165 -10.47 -4.59 -13.94
N PHE A 166 -9.38 -3.95 -13.50
CA PHE A 166 -9.44 -2.73 -12.68
C PHE A 166 -9.70 -1.50 -13.54
N HIS A 167 -10.46 -0.55 -12.98
CA HIS A 167 -10.83 0.71 -13.64
C HIS A 167 -9.94 1.88 -13.23
N GLY A 168 -9.21 1.74 -12.14
CA GLY A 168 -8.28 2.73 -11.65
C GLY A 168 -7.08 2.11 -10.96
N ILE A 169 -5.99 2.87 -10.94
CA ILE A 169 -4.75 2.54 -10.23
C ILE A 169 -4.28 3.78 -9.47
N LEU A 170 -3.79 3.57 -8.24
CA LEU A 170 -3.15 4.63 -7.46
C LEU A 170 -1.65 4.69 -7.81
N ALA A 171 -1.11 5.91 -7.84
CA ALA A 171 0.32 6.14 -8.06
C ALA A 171 0.81 7.38 -7.30
N GLU A 172 2.12 7.50 -7.14
CA GLU A 172 2.75 8.70 -6.60
C GLU A 172 2.68 9.85 -7.63
N GLY A 173 2.42 11.07 -7.16
CA GLY A 173 2.47 12.28 -7.97
C GLY A 173 3.89 12.84 -8.08
N ALA A 174 4.80 12.09 -8.72
CA ALA A 174 6.20 12.44 -8.81
C ALA A 174 6.45 13.71 -9.65
N ASP A 175 7.08 14.73 -9.08
CA ASP A 175 7.29 16.04 -9.71
C ASP A 175 8.02 15.95 -11.06
N HIS A 176 8.99 15.06 -11.17
CA HIS A 176 9.77 14.90 -12.43
C HIS A 176 8.93 14.36 -13.59
N LEU A 177 7.83 13.63 -13.31
CA LEU A 177 6.87 13.16 -14.31
C LEU A 177 5.74 14.16 -14.55
N LEU A 178 5.30 14.83 -13.49
CA LEU A 178 4.23 15.84 -13.58
C LEU A 178 4.66 17.08 -14.34
N LYS A 179 5.92 17.48 -14.20
CA LYS A 179 6.44 18.75 -14.76
C LYS A 179 5.60 19.92 -14.24
N ASN A 180 4.70 20.46 -15.06
CA ASN A 180 3.81 21.57 -14.71
C ASN A 180 2.34 21.15 -14.54
N LEU A 181 2.05 19.85 -14.55
CA LEU A 181 0.70 19.33 -14.38
C LEU A 181 0.33 19.28 -12.90
N ASN A 182 -0.96 19.50 -12.61
CA ASN A 182 -1.47 19.41 -11.25
C ASN A 182 -1.79 17.93 -10.92
N PRO A 183 -1.23 17.32 -9.84
CA PRO A 183 -1.53 15.96 -9.45
C PRO A 183 -3.02 15.71 -9.15
N ASN A 184 -3.77 16.77 -8.90
CA ASN A 184 -5.20 16.72 -8.60
C ASN A 184 -6.09 16.66 -9.85
N ASP A 185 -5.51 16.67 -11.06
CA ASP A 185 -6.24 16.50 -12.31
C ASP A 185 -6.47 15.01 -12.62
N PRO A 186 -7.44 14.68 -13.51
CA PRO A 186 -7.62 13.32 -13.96
C PRO A 186 -6.52 12.87 -14.92
N PHE A 187 -5.95 11.68 -14.68
CA PHE A 187 -4.88 11.10 -15.51
C PHE A 187 -5.26 9.74 -16.09
N VAL A 188 -4.58 9.41 -17.19
CA VAL A 188 -4.56 8.07 -17.80
C VAL A 188 -3.13 7.71 -18.18
N PRO A 189 -2.77 6.40 -18.24
CA PRO A 189 -1.49 6.01 -18.80
C PRO A 189 -1.44 6.28 -20.30
N PRO A 190 -0.25 6.46 -20.91
CA PRO A 190 -0.11 6.49 -22.35
C PRO A 190 -0.51 5.17 -22.98
N ALA A 191 -0.72 5.14 -24.30
CA ALA A 191 -0.97 3.89 -25.02
C ALA A 191 0.24 2.96 -24.88
N PHE A 192 -0.02 1.70 -24.50
CA PHE A 192 1.02 0.70 -24.31
C PHE A 192 0.49 -0.69 -24.75
N THR A 193 1.32 -1.43 -25.48
CA THR A 193 0.98 -2.77 -25.93
C THR A 193 1.74 -3.82 -25.14
N LEU A 194 1.05 -4.54 -24.27
CA LEU A 194 1.64 -5.65 -23.54
C LEU A 194 2.04 -6.80 -24.45
N PRO A 195 3.22 -7.42 -24.24
CA PRO A 195 3.64 -8.62 -24.92
C PRO A 195 2.58 -9.75 -24.82
N LEU A 196 2.46 -10.59 -25.85
CA LEU A 196 1.47 -11.66 -25.89
C LEU A 196 1.66 -12.65 -24.73
N SER A 197 2.92 -12.95 -24.37
CA SER A 197 3.26 -13.81 -23.22
C SER A 197 2.70 -13.27 -21.90
N VAL A 198 2.86 -11.99 -21.64
CA VAL A 198 2.32 -11.29 -20.47
C VAL A 198 0.78 -11.35 -20.48
N ARG A 199 0.18 -11.00 -21.62
CA ARG A 199 -1.29 -11.02 -21.76
C ARG A 199 -1.88 -12.42 -21.49
N ASN A 200 -1.22 -13.48 -21.95
CA ASN A 200 -1.68 -14.85 -21.73
C ASN A 200 -1.58 -15.28 -20.27
N LYS A 201 -0.48 -14.93 -19.56
CA LYS A 201 -0.33 -15.16 -18.13
C LYS A 201 -1.44 -14.47 -17.34
N ILE A 202 -1.64 -13.16 -17.56
CA ILE A 202 -2.68 -12.38 -16.86
C ILE A 202 -4.08 -12.95 -17.11
N ARG A 203 -4.40 -13.37 -18.34
CA ARG A 203 -5.73 -13.92 -18.65
C ARG A 203 -6.08 -15.20 -17.89
N LYS A 204 -5.08 -15.99 -17.52
CA LYS A 204 -5.26 -17.23 -16.73
C LYS A 204 -5.56 -16.91 -15.26
N GLU A 205 -4.88 -15.89 -14.74
CA GLU A 205 -4.82 -15.62 -13.28
C GLU A 205 -5.68 -14.44 -12.83
N ARG A 206 -6.25 -13.64 -13.74
CA ARG A 206 -6.96 -12.40 -13.40
C ARG A 206 -8.23 -12.64 -12.56
N PRO A 207 -8.54 -11.73 -11.61
CA PRO A 207 -9.70 -11.88 -10.72
C PRO A 207 -11.03 -11.67 -11.43
N TYR A 208 -11.05 -10.95 -12.58
CA TYR A 208 -12.26 -10.63 -13.31
C TYR A 208 -12.26 -11.24 -14.70
N PRO A 209 -13.42 -11.73 -15.20
CA PRO A 209 -13.50 -12.42 -16.48
C PRO A 209 -13.18 -11.53 -17.69
N LYS A 210 -13.36 -10.21 -17.55
CA LYS A 210 -13.12 -9.25 -18.61
C LYS A 210 -12.14 -8.17 -18.18
N ALA A 211 -11.27 -7.74 -19.11
CA ALA A 211 -10.46 -6.53 -18.95
C ALA A 211 -11.34 -5.29 -18.86
N ALA A 212 -10.90 -4.28 -18.12
CA ALA A 212 -11.54 -2.98 -18.13
C ALA A 212 -11.36 -2.29 -19.50
N ARG A 213 -12.33 -1.45 -19.89
CA ARG A 213 -12.25 -0.70 -21.16
C ARG A 213 -11.12 0.35 -21.10
N SER A 214 -11.00 1.02 -19.98
CA SER A 214 -9.97 2.03 -19.69
C SER A 214 -9.50 1.88 -18.25
N ILE A 215 -8.39 2.51 -17.92
CA ILE A 215 -7.91 2.65 -16.55
C ILE A 215 -7.51 4.10 -16.30
N ASP A 216 -7.95 4.63 -15.18
CA ASP A 216 -7.60 5.96 -14.71
C ASP A 216 -6.47 5.86 -13.68
N VAL A 217 -5.63 6.90 -13.60
CA VAL A 217 -4.55 7.01 -12.63
C VAL A 217 -4.91 8.11 -11.65
N LEU A 218 -4.99 7.78 -10.36
CA LEU A 218 -5.16 8.72 -9.27
C LEU A 218 -3.79 8.98 -8.64
N LEU A 219 -3.32 10.21 -8.72
CA LEU A 219 -2.00 10.57 -8.23
C LEU A 219 -2.06 11.11 -6.81
N LYS A 220 -1.19 10.59 -5.94
CA LYS A 220 -1.00 11.12 -4.59
C LYS A 220 -0.57 12.59 -4.67
N ASN A 221 -1.29 13.47 -3.98
CA ASN A 221 -0.77 14.78 -3.65
C ASN A 221 0.17 14.61 -2.45
N TYR A 222 1.45 14.30 -2.74
CA TYR A 222 2.39 13.95 -1.69
C TYR A 222 2.65 15.09 -0.72
N ARG A 223 2.66 16.34 -1.19
CA ARG A 223 2.94 17.50 -0.34
C ARG A 223 1.92 17.60 0.80
N LEU A 224 0.64 17.58 0.47
CA LEU A 224 -0.44 17.63 1.45
C LEU A 224 -0.58 16.33 2.26
N SER A 225 -0.31 15.17 1.65
CA SER A 225 -0.30 13.90 2.38
C SER A 225 0.82 13.86 3.42
N ASP A 226 2.02 14.30 3.05
CA ASP A 226 3.21 14.28 3.91
C ASP A 226 3.15 15.36 5.01
N ASP A 227 2.37 16.46 4.79
CA ASP A 227 2.08 17.45 5.84
C ASP A 227 1.36 16.80 7.03
N VAL A 228 0.46 15.86 6.75
CA VAL A 228 -0.25 15.10 7.80
C VAL A 228 0.56 13.92 8.29
N ALA A 229 1.15 13.11 7.38
CA ALA A 229 1.81 11.87 7.75
C ALA A 229 3.13 12.07 8.49
N PHE A 230 3.94 13.06 8.09
CA PHE A 230 5.31 13.21 8.59
C PHE A 230 5.55 14.53 9.32
N ARG A 231 4.94 15.64 8.86
CA ARG A 231 5.25 16.97 9.38
C ARG A 231 4.32 17.43 10.51
N PHE A 232 3.21 16.75 10.75
CA PHE A 232 2.15 17.18 11.67
C PHE A 232 2.66 17.52 13.07
N SER A 233 3.56 16.72 13.64
CA SER A 233 4.16 16.93 14.97
C SER A 233 5.54 17.57 14.95
N ASP A 234 6.10 17.90 13.77
CA ASP A 234 7.40 18.54 13.66
C ASP A 234 7.33 20.03 14.05
N LYS A 235 7.76 20.34 15.26
CA LYS A 235 7.80 21.72 15.82
C LYS A 235 8.73 22.66 15.06
N LYS A 236 9.62 22.15 14.21
CA LYS A 236 10.54 22.96 13.40
C LYS A 236 9.94 23.28 12.03
N TRP A 237 8.90 22.57 11.63
CA TRP A 237 8.25 22.83 10.35
C TRP A 237 7.50 24.17 10.38
N ILE A 238 7.65 24.97 9.34
CA ILE A 238 7.04 26.30 9.24
C ILE A 238 5.50 26.29 9.32
N GLY A 239 4.86 25.17 8.96
CA GLY A 239 3.42 24.98 9.04
C GLY A 239 2.91 24.49 10.40
N TYR A 240 3.81 24.29 11.39
CA TYR A 240 3.42 23.85 12.73
C TYR A 240 2.88 25.02 13.57
N PRO A 241 1.81 24.82 14.38
CA PRO A 241 0.93 23.65 14.41
C PRO A 241 -0.05 23.62 13.23
N LEU A 242 -0.23 22.46 12.60
CA LEU A 242 -1.20 22.31 11.50
C LEU A 242 -2.62 22.21 12.06
N HIS A 243 -3.44 23.22 11.78
CA HIS A 243 -4.85 23.25 12.14
C HIS A 243 -5.73 22.78 10.99
N ALA A 244 -6.90 22.22 11.30
CA ALA A 244 -7.81 21.65 10.31
C ALA A 244 -8.38 22.69 9.33
N ASP A 245 -8.61 23.92 9.78
CA ASP A 245 -9.04 25.06 8.95
C ASP A 245 -7.94 25.47 7.96
N THR A 246 -6.72 25.64 8.43
CA THR A 246 -5.53 25.95 7.61
C THR A 246 -5.31 24.87 6.56
N PHE A 247 -5.36 23.60 6.95
CA PHE A 247 -5.23 22.48 6.01
C PHE A 247 -6.35 22.46 4.97
N THR A 248 -7.58 22.76 5.39
CA THR A 248 -8.72 22.87 4.50
C THR A 248 -8.54 24.01 3.48
N ASP A 249 -7.97 25.14 3.88
CA ASP A 249 -7.63 26.23 2.97
C ASP A 249 -6.59 25.80 1.93
N TRP A 250 -5.57 25.07 2.35
CA TRP A 250 -4.56 24.53 1.42
C TRP A 250 -5.15 23.53 0.42
N LEU A 251 -6.06 22.67 0.87
CA LEU A 251 -6.80 21.75 0.00
C LEU A 251 -7.58 22.52 -1.08
N MET A 252 -8.29 23.57 -0.70
CA MET A 252 -9.06 24.40 -1.65
C MET A 252 -8.16 25.15 -2.64
N GLN A 253 -7.02 25.65 -2.19
CA GLN A 253 -6.06 26.39 -3.01
C GLN A 253 -5.25 25.48 -3.95
N SER A 254 -5.17 24.18 -3.67
CA SER A 254 -4.39 23.23 -4.48
C SER A 254 -4.96 23.02 -5.89
N GLY A 255 -6.21 23.39 -6.13
CA GLY A 255 -6.87 23.30 -7.43
C GLY A 255 -7.10 21.86 -7.88
N GLY A 256 -7.40 21.69 -9.17
CA GLY A 256 -7.68 20.38 -9.78
C GLY A 256 -9.08 19.86 -9.49
N ARG A 257 -9.29 18.55 -9.58
CA ARG A 257 -10.60 17.91 -9.47
C ARG A 257 -10.76 17.05 -8.24
N SER A 258 -9.71 16.29 -7.91
CA SER A 258 -9.68 15.40 -6.75
C SER A 258 -8.32 15.51 -6.08
N VAL A 259 -8.29 16.04 -4.88
CA VAL A 259 -7.07 16.03 -4.06
C VAL A 259 -6.95 14.66 -3.41
N ASN A 260 -5.96 13.89 -3.84
CA ASN A 260 -5.78 12.52 -3.39
C ASN A 260 -4.76 12.50 -2.25
N LEU A 261 -5.24 12.26 -1.03
CA LEU A 261 -4.45 12.15 0.19
C LEU A 261 -4.24 10.67 0.50
N PHE A 262 -3.06 10.15 0.15
CA PHE A 262 -2.69 8.75 0.34
C PHE A 262 -1.60 8.65 1.40
N MET A 263 -1.82 7.83 2.41
CA MET A 263 -0.88 7.65 3.53
C MET A 263 -1.08 6.30 4.21
N ASP A 264 -0.13 5.92 5.04
CA ASP A 264 -0.28 4.79 5.95
C ASP A 264 -1.31 5.12 7.02
N TYR A 265 -2.13 4.15 7.36
CA TYR A 265 -3.15 4.30 8.41
C TYR A 265 -2.53 4.47 9.79
N GLU A 266 -1.37 3.89 9.98
CA GLU A 266 -0.53 4.00 11.16
C GLU A 266 -0.09 5.44 11.45
N THR A 267 -0.29 6.36 10.51
CA THR A 267 -0.19 7.81 10.74
C THR A 267 -1.00 8.23 11.97
N PHE A 268 -2.21 7.66 12.17
CA PHE A 268 -3.10 8.06 13.25
C PHE A 268 -2.91 7.18 14.48
N GLY A 269 -2.05 7.61 15.38
CA GLY A 269 -1.82 6.99 16.69
C GLY A 269 -0.47 6.28 16.86
N GLU A 270 0.15 5.76 15.78
CA GLU A 270 1.48 5.15 15.89
C GLU A 270 2.58 6.10 15.40
N HIS A 271 2.46 6.74 14.23
CA HIS A 271 3.47 7.71 13.77
C HIS A 271 3.21 9.10 14.36
N GLN A 272 1.97 9.55 14.34
CA GLN A 272 1.50 10.75 15.02
C GLN A 272 0.72 10.31 16.27
N TRP A 273 1.32 10.44 17.45
CA TRP A 273 0.72 9.96 18.70
C TRP A 273 -0.53 10.77 19.07
N ALA A 274 -1.37 10.21 19.90
CA ALA A 274 -2.63 10.83 20.31
C ALA A 274 -2.45 12.22 20.95
N ASP A 275 -1.36 12.42 21.71
CA ASP A 275 -1.03 13.69 22.37
C ASP A 275 -0.59 14.80 21.41
N THR A 276 -0.27 14.48 20.15
CA THR A 276 -0.01 15.48 19.09
C THR A 276 -1.28 16.23 18.66
N GLY A 277 -2.45 15.73 19.01
CA GLY A 277 -3.75 16.27 18.58
C GLY A 277 -4.23 15.75 17.23
N ILE A 278 -3.59 14.74 16.65
CA ILE A 278 -3.92 14.20 15.32
C ILE A 278 -5.37 13.71 15.21
N PHE A 279 -5.92 13.11 16.27
CA PHE A 279 -7.31 12.67 16.29
C PHE A 279 -8.30 13.83 16.32
N ASN A 280 -7.99 14.93 17.04
CA ASN A 280 -8.81 16.12 17.04
C ASN A 280 -8.78 16.83 15.66
N PHE A 281 -7.61 16.86 15.04
CA PHE A 281 -7.45 17.34 13.67
C PHE A 281 -8.36 16.55 12.71
N LEU A 282 -8.26 15.20 12.72
CA LEU A 282 -9.06 14.33 11.87
C LEU A 282 -10.57 14.49 12.13
N ARG A 283 -10.97 14.64 13.39
CA ARG A 283 -12.37 14.83 13.79
C ARG A 283 -12.97 16.14 13.25
N ALA A 284 -12.17 17.19 13.16
CA ALA A 284 -12.63 18.50 12.71
C ALA A 284 -12.80 18.62 11.18
N LEU A 285 -12.07 17.79 10.40
CA LEU A 285 -12.04 17.91 8.94
C LEU A 285 -13.42 17.76 8.27
N PRO A 286 -14.26 16.74 8.57
CA PRO A 286 -15.53 16.57 7.87
C PRO A 286 -16.53 17.70 8.10
N GLU A 287 -16.54 18.30 9.29
CA GLU A 287 -17.40 19.45 9.60
C GLU A 287 -17.00 20.66 8.77
N LEU A 288 -15.71 21.03 8.80
CA LEU A 288 -15.16 22.12 7.99
C LEU A 288 -15.38 21.90 6.49
N TRP A 289 -15.24 20.65 6.03
CA TRP A 289 -15.47 20.32 4.62
C TRP A 289 -16.94 20.49 4.24
N GLN A 290 -17.87 20.09 5.12
CA GLN A 290 -19.31 20.31 4.90
C GLN A 290 -19.64 21.80 4.77
N GLU A 291 -19.14 22.63 5.68
CA GLU A 291 -19.34 24.08 5.67
C GLU A 291 -18.82 24.74 4.39
N ARG A 292 -17.75 24.21 3.82
CA ARG A 292 -17.10 24.74 2.61
C ARG A 292 -17.54 24.03 1.31
N GLY A 293 -18.51 23.12 1.40
CA GLY A 293 -19.04 22.39 0.24
C GLY A 293 -18.04 21.40 -0.37
N ILE A 294 -17.03 20.96 0.40
CA ILE A 294 -16.07 19.93 0.03
C ILE A 294 -16.68 18.56 0.32
N ARG A 295 -16.46 17.60 -0.57
CA ARG A 295 -16.86 16.20 -0.36
C ARG A 295 -15.65 15.29 -0.29
N ALA A 296 -15.62 14.41 0.71
CA ALA A 296 -14.69 13.29 0.72
C ALA A 296 -15.33 12.10 -0.03
N VAL A 297 -14.66 11.63 -1.06
CA VAL A 297 -15.16 10.62 -1.99
C VAL A 297 -14.20 9.41 -2.06
N THR A 298 -14.75 8.26 -2.42
CA THR A 298 -13.90 7.09 -2.67
C THR A 298 -13.20 7.19 -4.04
N PRO A 299 -12.09 6.45 -4.27
CA PRO A 299 -11.40 6.41 -5.56
C PRO A 299 -12.31 6.07 -6.74
N SER A 300 -13.20 5.10 -6.59
CA SER A 300 -14.20 4.77 -7.63
C SER A 300 -15.15 5.93 -7.91
N HIS A 301 -15.48 6.72 -6.90
CA HIS A 301 -16.34 7.89 -7.07
C HIS A 301 -15.58 9.02 -7.78
N ALA A 302 -14.35 9.32 -7.36
CA ALA A 302 -13.49 10.32 -8.02
C ALA A 302 -13.33 10.03 -9.53
N ILE A 303 -13.10 8.77 -9.91
CA ILE A 303 -13.03 8.34 -11.30
C ILE A 303 -14.37 8.54 -12.04
N ARG A 304 -15.51 8.24 -11.39
CA ARG A 304 -16.83 8.49 -12.01
C ARG A 304 -17.08 9.96 -12.25
N GLU A 305 -16.72 10.83 -11.32
CA GLU A 305 -16.86 12.28 -11.48
C GLU A 305 -15.97 12.83 -12.60
N ALA A 306 -14.81 12.21 -12.81
CA ALA A 306 -13.89 12.58 -13.89
C ALA A 306 -14.35 12.11 -15.29
N ARG A 307 -15.47 11.36 -15.42
CA ARG A 307 -16.01 10.96 -16.73
C ARG A 307 -16.43 12.19 -17.54
N GLY A 308 -16.01 12.23 -18.80
CA GLY A 308 -16.28 13.35 -19.70
C GLY A 308 -15.32 14.52 -19.59
N TRP A 309 -14.38 14.50 -18.65
CA TRP A 309 -13.31 15.49 -18.56
C TRP A 309 -12.13 15.13 -19.47
N LYS A 310 -11.42 16.16 -19.94
CA LYS A 310 -10.15 15.96 -20.61
C LYS A 310 -9.14 15.44 -19.58
N LYS A 311 -8.61 14.24 -19.82
CA LYS A 311 -7.60 13.61 -18.95
C LYS A 311 -6.19 13.94 -19.47
N GLN A 312 -5.28 14.12 -18.52
CA GLN A 312 -3.86 14.27 -18.81
C GLN A 312 -3.21 12.89 -18.91
N THR A 313 -2.03 12.82 -19.51
CA THR A 313 -1.25 11.59 -19.57
C THR A 313 -0.20 11.58 -18.46
N TYR A 314 -0.19 10.54 -17.66
CA TYR A 314 0.87 10.26 -16.69
C TYR A 314 1.80 9.20 -17.26
N ASP A 315 2.99 9.64 -17.70
CA ASP A 315 3.92 8.84 -18.51
C ASP A 315 5.13 8.42 -17.67
N ALA A 316 5.07 7.21 -17.08
CA ALA A 316 6.14 6.61 -16.30
C ALA A 316 6.76 5.44 -17.06
N HIS A 317 7.82 5.72 -17.84
CA HIS A 317 8.60 4.70 -18.56
C HIS A 317 9.43 3.81 -17.63
N THR A 318 9.86 4.36 -16.50
CA THR A 318 10.51 3.66 -15.39
C THR A 318 9.57 3.56 -14.20
N HIS A 319 9.85 2.66 -13.28
CA HIS A 319 9.04 2.54 -12.08
C HIS A 319 9.20 3.77 -11.18
N VAL A 320 8.10 4.25 -10.65
CA VAL A 320 8.04 5.22 -9.56
C VAL A 320 7.39 4.60 -8.34
N SER A 321 7.67 5.15 -7.16
CA SER A 321 7.07 4.75 -5.89
C SER A 321 6.85 5.97 -4.99
N TRP A 322 6.30 5.78 -3.80
CA TRP A 322 6.15 6.86 -2.83
C TRP A 322 7.32 6.97 -1.84
N ALA A 323 8.27 6.03 -1.91
CA ALA A 323 9.39 5.99 -0.97
C ALA A 323 10.49 6.98 -1.33
N ASP A 324 11.11 7.50 -0.30
CA ASP A 324 12.25 8.40 -0.30
C ASP A 324 12.03 9.65 -1.20
N THR A 325 13.04 10.50 -1.30
CA THR A 325 12.98 11.71 -2.15
C THR A 325 13.13 11.40 -3.63
N GLU A 326 13.78 10.30 -3.97
CA GLU A 326 14.02 9.85 -5.35
C GLU A 326 12.74 9.38 -6.05
N ARG A 327 11.74 8.94 -5.29
CA ARG A 327 10.48 8.41 -5.83
C ARG A 327 10.67 7.28 -6.83
N ASP A 328 11.65 6.40 -6.59
CA ASP A 328 12.01 5.26 -7.44
C ASP A 328 12.00 3.92 -6.66
N LEU A 329 12.74 2.92 -7.11
CA LEU A 329 12.84 1.61 -6.46
C LEU A 329 14.04 1.46 -5.52
N SER A 330 14.82 2.51 -5.31
CA SER A 330 16.09 2.40 -4.59
C SER A 330 15.92 2.00 -3.12
N ALA A 331 14.78 2.29 -2.50
CA ALA A 331 14.46 1.80 -1.15
C ALA A 331 14.51 0.24 -1.03
N TRP A 332 14.30 -0.49 -2.14
CA TRP A 332 14.24 -1.97 -2.16
C TRP A 332 15.29 -2.64 -3.02
N GLN A 333 15.92 -1.92 -3.96
CA GLN A 333 16.81 -2.49 -4.99
C GLN A 333 18.07 -1.66 -5.26
N GLU A 334 18.54 -0.86 -4.33
CA GLU A 334 19.73 -0.04 -4.57
C GLU A 334 21.01 -0.85 -4.42
N ASN A 335 21.19 -1.50 -3.27
CA ASN A 335 22.43 -2.19 -2.94
C ASN A 335 22.44 -3.65 -3.38
N LEU A 336 23.64 -4.26 -3.32
CA LEU A 336 23.86 -5.64 -3.79
C LEU A 336 23.13 -6.67 -2.94
N ILE A 337 23.00 -6.45 -1.62
CA ILE A 337 22.33 -7.42 -0.74
C ILE A 337 20.81 -7.45 -1.01
N GLN A 338 20.20 -6.30 -1.25
CA GLN A 338 18.78 -6.23 -1.63
C GLN A 338 18.52 -6.95 -2.97
N LYS A 339 19.32 -6.62 -3.99
CA LYS A 339 19.20 -7.23 -5.33
C LYS A 339 19.41 -8.74 -5.27
N SER A 340 20.47 -9.19 -4.58
CA SER A 340 20.77 -10.61 -4.42
C SER A 340 19.63 -11.35 -3.70
N ALA A 341 19.14 -10.82 -2.58
CA ALA A 341 18.06 -11.43 -1.82
C ALA A 341 16.79 -11.60 -2.68
N LEU A 342 16.39 -10.55 -3.40
CA LEU A 342 15.21 -10.57 -4.25
C LEU A 342 15.37 -11.52 -5.44
N ASP A 343 16.53 -11.51 -6.11
CA ASP A 343 16.80 -12.36 -7.27
C ASP A 343 16.86 -13.84 -6.88
N GLU A 344 17.57 -14.18 -5.80
CA GLU A 344 17.67 -15.55 -5.32
C GLU A 344 16.31 -16.11 -4.86
N LEU A 345 15.47 -15.29 -4.24
CA LEU A 345 14.10 -15.69 -3.88
C LEU A 345 13.27 -16.09 -5.12
N PHE A 346 13.26 -15.24 -6.15
CA PHE A 346 12.45 -15.50 -7.34
C PHE A 346 13.06 -16.58 -8.28
N LYS A 347 14.36 -16.89 -8.18
CA LYS A 347 14.96 -18.08 -8.84
C LYS A 347 14.33 -19.38 -8.35
N LEU A 348 13.80 -19.43 -7.14
CA LEU A 348 13.14 -20.62 -6.59
C LEU A 348 11.72 -20.84 -7.13
N GLU A 349 11.10 -19.85 -7.81
CA GLU A 349 9.71 -19.91 -8.24
C GLU A 349 9.36 -21.21 -8.98
N GLY A 350 10.13 -21.56 -10.00
CA GLY A 350 9.88 -22.75 -10.80
C GLY A 350 9.90 -24.05 -9.97
N ALA A 351 10.88 -24.18 -9.09
CA ALA A 351 11.04 -25.36 -8.24
C ALA A 351 9.94 -25.45 -7.16
N VAL A 352 9.59 -24.32 -6.52
CA VAL A 352 8.49 -24.24 -5.55
C VAL A 352 7.15 -24.61 -6.21
N ARG A 353 6.88 -24.12 -7.42
CA ARG A 353 5.66 -24.46 -8.16
C ARG A 353 5.62 -25.94 -8.55
N THR A 354 6.76 -26.50 -8.98
CA THR A 354 6.86 -27.92 -9.36
C THR A 354 6.67 -28.85 -8.16
N ALA A 355 7.15 -28.46 -6.98
CA ALA A 355 6.95 -29.22 -5.75
C ALA A 355 5.48 -29.39 -5.38
N ASN A 356 4.61 -28.48 -5.82
CA ASN A 356 3.16 -28.49 -5.56
C ASN A 356 2.81 -28.68 -4.07
N ASP A 357 3.64 -28.14 -3.20
CA ASP A 357 3.48 -28.17 -1.75
C ASP A 357 2.95 -26.81 -1.26
N PRO A 358 1.74 -26.75 -0.67
CA PRO A 358 1.14 -25.52 -0.20
C PRO A 358 1.96 -24.80 0.87
N GLU A 359 2.67 -25.54 1.74
CA GLU A 359 3.48 -24.94 2.80
C GLU A 359 4.75 -24.30 2.23
N LEU A 360 5.45 -24.98 1.31
CA LEU A 360 6.59 -24.40 0.58
C LEU A 360 6.16 -23.14 -0.20
N MET A 361 5.01 -23.18 -0.85
CA MET A 361 4.44 -22.04 -1.57
C MET A 361 4.15 -20.88 -0.62
N ARG A 362 3.54 -21.13 0.55
CA ARG A 362 3.27 -20.13 1.56
C ARG A 362 4.56 -19.49 2.08
N ARG A 363 5.56 -20.29 2.46
CA ARG A 363 6.87 -19.81 2.93
C ARG A 363 7.56 -18.92 1.90
N TRP A 364 7.57 -19.35 0.64
CA TRP A 364 8.13 -18.59 -0.47
C TRP A 364 7.41 -17.25 -0.67
N ARG A 365 6.08 -17.24 -0.58
CA ARG A 365 5.26 -16.03 -0.71
C ARG A 365 5.44 -15.04 0.44
N MET A 366 5.50 -15.53 1.66
CA MET A 366 5.74 -14.68 2.84
C MET A 366 7.11 -13.98 2.80
N LEU A 367 8.13 -14.60 2.22
CA LEU A 367 9.44 -13.97 2.02
C LEU A 367 9.44 -12.88 0.92
N GLN A 368 8.36 -12.73 0.14
CA GLN A 368 8.27 -11.71 -0.93
C GLN A 368 7.84 -10.33 -0.41
N THR A 369 7.43 -10.20 0.84
CA THR A 369 6.98 -8.95 1.46
C THR A 369 8.06 -7.87 1.28
N SER A 370 7.65 -6.67 0.81
CA SER A 370 8.56 -5.55 0.49
C SER A 370 9.44 -5.15 1.66
N ASP A 371 8.91 -5.21 2.87
CA ASP A 371 9.60 -4.85 4.11
C ASP A 371 10.91 -5.61 4.33
N HIS A 372 10.97 -6.89 3.96
CA HIS A 372 12.21 -7.65 4.09
C HIS A 372 13.35 -7.01 3.32
N PHE A 373 13.08 -6.48 2.13
CA PHE A 373 14.07 -5.82 1.29
C PHE A 373 14.31 -4.38 1.73
N TYR A 374 13.27 -3.67 2.22
CA TYR A 374 13.38 -2.35 2.80
C TYR A 374 14.33 -2.32 4.01
N TYR A 375 14.24 -3.31 4.90
CA TYR A 375 15.11 -3.44 6.07
C TYR A 375 16.59 -3.71 5.70
N MET A 376 16.89 -4.12 4.47
CA MET A 376 18.25 -4.26 3.94
C MET A 376 18.79 -2.99 3.26
N CYS A 377 18.02 -1.91 3.24
CA CYS A 377 18.45 -0.63 2.66
C CYS A 377 19.56 0.00 3.51
N THR A 378 20.56 0.56 2.84
CA THR A 378 21.73 1.20 3.48
C THR A 378 21.72 2.72 3.41
N LYS A 379 20.60 3.32 3.01
CA LYS A 379 20.43 4.78 2.83
C LYS A 379 20.24 5.57 4.15
N TYR A 380 20.74 5.10 5.27
CA TYR A 380 20.49 5.72 6.58
C TYR A 380 20.87 7.19 6.69
N TRP A 381 21.77 7.68 5.81
CA TRP A 381 22.33 9.02 5.91
C TRP A 381 21.63 10.05 5.05
N SER A 382 20.88 9.64 4.00
CA SER A 382 20.28 10.58 3.06
C SER A 382 18.86 11.01 3.43
N ASP A 383 18.09 10.15 4.11
CA ASP A 383 16.66 10.35 4.42
C ASP A 383 16.36 10.41 5.94
N GLY A 384 17.29 10.91 6.75
CA GLY A 384 17.03 11.23 8.15
C GLY A 384 16.64 10.04 9.03
N ASP A 385 17.30 8.89 8.85
CA ASP A 385 17.09 7.68 9.65
C ASP A 385 15.72 7.00 9.47
N VAL A 386 14.92 7.33 8.42
CA VAL A 386 13.60 6.75 8.19
C VAL A 386 13.69 5.23 8.06
N HIS A 387 14.67 4.72 7.31
CA HIS A 387 14.90 3.28 7.17
C HIS A 387 15.20 2.59 8.50
N LYS A 388 15.93 3.25 9.38
CA LYS A 388 16.23 2.75 10.73
C LYS A 388 15.00 2.76 11.63
N TYR A 389 14.17 3.79 11.51
CA TYR A 389 12.95 3.91 12.29
C TYR A 389 11.99 2.74 12.06
N PHE A 390 11.82 2.32 10.80
CA PHE A 390 10.90 1.23 10.46
C PHE A 390 11.53 -0.16 10.62
N SER A 391 12.87 -0.28 10.67
CA SER A 391 13.53 -1.59 10.79
C SER A 391 13.42 -2.16 12.20
N PRO A 392 12.94 -3.42 12.36
CA PRO A 392 12.91 -4.12 13.64
C PRO A 392 14.26 -4.76 13.99
N TYR A 393 15.30 -4.55 13.16
CA TYR A 393 16.62 -5.16 13.25
C TYR A 393 17.69 -4.10 13.49
N ASP A 394 18.81 -4.50 14.12
CA ASP A 394 19.90 -3.58 14.50
C ASP A 394 20.64 -3.01 13.29
N SER A 395 20.63 -3.70 12.16
CA SER A 395 21.29 -3.27 10.93
C SER A 395 20.71 -3.93 9.68
N PRO A 396 20.95 -3.34 8.48
CA PRO A 396 20.61 -3.98 7.19
C PRO A 396 21.27 -5.32 6.98
N TYR A 397 22.46 -5.52 7.52
CA TYR A 397 23.21 -6.79 7.42
C TYR A 397 22.55 -7.87 8.28
N GLU A 398 22.01 -7.50 9.42
CA GLU A 398 21.24 -8.41 10.28
C GLU A 398 19.93 -8.83 9.59
N ALA A 399 19.24 -7.90 8.95
CA ALA A 399 18.06 -8.20 8.14
C ALA A 399 18.40 -9.19 7.01
N PHE A 400 19.50 -8.94 6.29
CA PHE A 400 19.98 -9.82 5.22
C PHE A 400 20.38 -11.19 5.74
N ARG A 401 21.07 -11.29 6.88
CA ARG A 401 21.46 -12.56 7.49
C ARG A 401 20.24 -13.45 7.80
N ARG A 402 19.24 -12.88 8.49
CA ARG A 402 18.00 -13.59 8.83
C ARG A 402 17.26 -14.06 7.58
N PHE A 403 17.12 -13.17 6.60
CA PHE A 403 16.49 -13.51 5.33
C PHE A 403 17.25 -14.61 4.58
N SER A 404 18.57 -14.53 4.52
CA SER A 404 19.41 -15.53 3.86
C SER A 404 19.29 -16.90 4.51
N HIS A 405 19.20 -17.00 5.84
CA HIS A 405 19.00 -18.28 6.53
C HIS A 405 17.62 -18.88 6.22
N ALA A 406 16.55 -18.06 6.22
CA ALA A 406 15.22 -18.52 5.81
C ALA A 406 15.21 -19.01 4.35
N LEU A 407 15.86 -18.26 3.46
CA LEU A 407 15.96 -18.62 2.04
C LEU A 407 16.79 -19.89 1.81
N CYS A 408 17.86 -20.10 2.55
CA CYS A 408 18.65 -21.33 2.51
C CYS A 408 17.84 -22.54 2.96
N ASP A 409 17.09 -22.42 4.07
CA ASP A 409 16.19 -23.47 4.54
C ASP A 409 15.11 -23.80 3.50
N LEU A 410 14.46 -22.78 2.95
CA LEU A 410 13.45 -22.95 1.90
C LEU A 410 14.03 -23.73 0.70
N ARG A 411 15.24 -23.39 0.26
CA ARG A 411 15.93 -24.06 -0.84
C ARG A 411 16.21 -25.55 -0.54
N GLN A 412 16.59 -25.87 0.69
CA GLN A 412 16.85 -27.28 1.11
C GLN A 412 15.56 -28.11 1.17
N ARG A 413 14.41 -27.49 1.47
CA ARG A 413 13.11 -28.19 1.54
C ARG A 413 12.50 -28.48 0.17
N ILE A 414 12.94 -27.80 -0.88
CA ILE A 414 12.46 -28.06 -2.24
C ILE A 414 13.02 -29.42 -2.68
N PRO A 415 12.17 -30.39 -3.10
CA PRO A 415 12.61 -31.68 -3.58
C PRO A 415 13.61 -31.51 -4.73
N GLN A 416 14.75 -32.21 -4.64
CA GLN A 416 15.67 -32.28 -5.77
C GLN A 416 15.03 -33.15 -6.85
N SER A 417 14.78 -32.58 -8.02
CA SER A 417 14.22 -33.29 -9.20
C SER A 417 15.26 -34.14 -9.90
#